data_864a3a2e6074805fcf30ccd1b1567560
#
_entry.id   864a3a2e6074805fcf30ccd1b1567560
#
_cell.length_a   1.000
_cell.length_b   1.000
_cell.length_c   1.000
_cell.angle_alpha   90.00
_cell.angle_beta   90.00
_cell.angle_gamma   90.00
#
_symmetry.space_group_name_H-M   'P 1'
#
loop_
_entity.id
_entity.type
_entity.pdbx_description
1 polymer ?
#
loop_
_entity_poly.entity_id
_entity_poly.type
_entity_poly.pdbx_seq_one_letter_code
_entity_poly.pdbx_strand_id
1 'polypeptide(L)'
;MDQTEIHYLGFNARFVAFLIDSTAASILMAPFVSRFIDDVDLSNYELSDQSQLMELVERMTTQLSVDLLFMGTIFVLFWVFKNSTPGKMLFKSVIVDAKTLSAPSTSQHIIRYLAYFISLLPLGLGFIWIAFDKRKQGWHDKLAGTVVIIGKPAPLTAQPNGETDSDD
;
A
#
# COMPACT_ATOMS: atom_id res chain seq x y z
N MET A 1 5.03 6.63 -34.51
CA MET A 1 4.19 6.05 -33.45
C MET A 1 4.90 6.29 -32.14
N ASP A 2 4.38 7.24 -31.40
CA ASP A 2 4.97 7.68 -30.14
C ASP A 2 4.79 6.56 -29.12
N GLN A 3 5.87 5.85 -28.77
CA GLN A 3 5.85 4.92 -27.65
C GLN A 3 5.69 5.80 -26.41
N THR A 4 4.49 5.86 -25.87
CA THR A 4 4.19 6.59 -24.65
C THR A 4 5.13 6.09 -23.56
N GLU A 5 6.15 6.87 -23.26
CA GLU A 5 7.15 6.54 -22.25
C GLU A 5 6.45 6.39 -20.90
N ILE A 6 6.57 5.21 -20.29
CA ILE A 6 5.93 4.93 -19.01
C ILE A 6 6.68 5.67 -17.91
N HIS A 7 6.03 6.64 -17.30
CA HIS A 7 6.58 7.38 -16.18
C HIS A 7 6.20 6.69 -14.86
N TYR A 8 7.21 6.20 -14.15
CA TYR A 8 7.05 5.56 -12.85
C TYR A 8 7.06 6.59 -11.72
N LEU A 9 6.19 6.40 -10.71
CA LEU A 9 6.15 7.26 -9.54
C LEU A 9 7.37 7.01 -8.65
N GLY A 10 8.26 8.00 -8.55
CA GLY A 10 9.49 7.91 -7.78
C GLY A 10 9.28 7.94 -6.26
N PHE A 11 10.38 7.72 -5.52
CA PHE A 11 10.39 7.63 -4.05
C PHE A 11 9.83 8.89 -3.37
N ASN A 12 10.29 10.09 -3.75
CA ASN A 12 9.89 11.34 -3.10
C ASN A 12 8.37 11.58 -3.22
N ALA A 13 7.80 11.38 -4.41
CA ALA A 13 6.37 11.54 -4.62
C ALA A 13 5.56 10.51 -3.83
N ARG A 14 6.05 9.26 -3.72
CA ARG A 14 5.41 8.23 -2.90
C ARG A 14 5.52 8.54 -1.40
N PHE A 15 6.63 9.12 -0.96
CA PHE A 15 6.82 9.55 0.42
C PHE A 15 5.85 10.66 0.81
N VAL A 16 5.72 11.69 -0.05
CA VAL A 16 4.72 12.76 0.16
C VAL A 16 3.30 12.19 0.15
N ALA A 17 2.97 11.30 -0.80
CA ALA A 17 1.69 10.62 -0.83
C ALA A 17 1.42 9.84 0.46
N PHE A 18 2.43 9.14 0.98
CA PHE A 18 2.35 8.42 2.24
C PHE A 18 2.07 9.35 3.43
N LEU A 19 2.74 10.52 3.51
CA LEU A 19 2.47 11.50 4.57
C LEU A 19 1.03 12.00 4.53
N ILE A 20 0.49 12.27 3.35
CA ILE A 20 -0.90 12.69 3.16
C ILE A 20 -1.86 11.56 3.58
N ASP A 21 -1.61 10.35 3.10
CA ASP A 21 -2.42 9.17 3.44
C ASP A 21 -2.37 8.89 4.96
N SER A 22 -1.19 8.99 5.57
CA SER A 22 -1.00 8.78 7.01
C SER A 22 -1.73 9.85 7.83
N THR A 23 -1.70 11.11 7.40
CA THR A 23 -2.45 12.19 8.05
C THR A 23 -3.95 11.96 7.96
N ALA A 24 -4.46 11.62 6.79
CA ALA A 24 -5.87 11.29 6.60
C ALA A 24 -6.28 10.07 7.43
N ALA A 25 -5.45 9.03 7.45
CA ALA A 25 -5.66 7.85 8.26
C ALA A 25 -5.67 8.16 9.77
N SER A 26 -4.74 9.00 10.25
CA SER A 26 -4.69 9.43 11.66
C SER A 26 -5.94 10.18 12.09
N ILE A 27 -6.45 11.08 11.23
CA ILE A 27 -7.70 11.80 11.49
C ILE A 27 -8.89 10.82 11.57
N LEU A 28 -8.94 9.85 10.65
CA LEU A 28 -10.00 8.85 10.63
C LEU A 28 -9.94 7.93 11.85
N MET A 29 -8.74 7.58 12.31
CA MET A 29 -8.52 6.69 13.45
C MET A 29 -8.60 7.41 14.80
N ALA A 30 -8.47 8.74 14.84
CA ALA A 30 -8.45 9.50 16.09
C ALA A 30 -9.59 9.15 17.06
N PRO A 31 -10.88 9.03 16.65
CA PRO A 31 -11.97 8.70 17.56
C PRO A 31 -11.88 7.26 18.10
N PHE A 32 -11.28 6.34 17.37
CA PHE A 32 -11.08 4.96 17.83
C PHE A 32 -9.93 4.87 18.83
N VAL A 33 -8.82 5.58 18.53
CA VAL A 33 -7.65 5.67 19.41
C VAL A 33 -7.99 6.39 20.71
N SER A 34 -8.73 7.52 20.67
CA SER A 34 -9.13 8.25 21.88
C SER A 34 -10.00 7.39 22.79
N ARG A 35 -10.96 6.66 22.22
CA ARG A 35 -11.82 5.76 22.98
C ARG A 35 -11.01 4.65 23.68
N PHE A 36 -10.01 4.09 23.00
CA PHE A 36 -9.12 3.10 23.60
C PHE A 36 -8.29 3.69 24.75
N ILE A 37 -7.73 4.90 24.57
CA ILE A 37 -6.95 5.59 25.61
C ILE A 37 -7.84 5.91 26.83
N ASP A 38 -9.08 6.32 26.60
CA ASP A 38 -10.03 6.61 27.67
C ASP A 38 -10.44 5.33 28.43
N ASP A 39 -10.51 4.18 27.75
CA ASP A 39 -10.84 2.88 28.34
C ASP A 39 -9.65 2.24 29.10
N VAL A 40 -8.41 2.65 28.81
CA VAL A 40 -7.18 2.15 29.44
C VAL A 40 -6.59 3.22 30.35
N ASP A 41 -7.07 3.23 31.60
CA ASP A 41 -6.45 4.05 32.65
C ASP A 41 -5.20 3.33 33.18
N LEU A 42 -4.03 3.76 32.73
CA LEU A 42 -2.74 3.20 33.15
C LEU A 42 -2.47 3.32 34.65
N SER A 43 -3.17 4.22 35.36
CA SER A 43 -3.05 4.37 36.81
C SER A 43 -3.62 3.18 37.56
N ASN A 44 -4.49 2.39 36.93
CA ASN A 44 -5.11 1.19 37.50
C ASN A 44 -4.21 -0.06 37.37
N TYR A 45 -3.07 0.05 36.68
CA TYR A 45 -2.16 -1.08 36.45
C TYR A 45 -0.89 -0.94 37.30
N GLU A 46 -0.63 -1.92 38.17
CA GLU A 46 0.66 -2.04 38.85
C GLU A 46 1.65 -2.73 37.90
N LEU A 47 2.57 -1.95 37.29
CA LEU A 47 3.57 -2.48 36.35
C LEU A 47 4.57 -3.46 36.99
N SER A 48 4.60 -3.53 38.34
CA SER A 48 5.33 -4.53 39.10
C SER A 48 4.61 -5.89 39.20
N ASP A 49 3.29 -5.90 38.95
CA ASP A 49 2.49 -7.13 38.94
C ASP A 49 2.50 -7.73 37.52
N GLN A 50 3.13 -8.89 37.38
CA GLN A 50 3.28 -9.59 36.12
C GLN A 50 1.92 -9.95 35.46
N SER A 51 0.90 -10.24 36.27
CA SER A 51 -0.42 -10.59 35.75
C SER A 51 -1.13 -9.40 35.11
N GLN A 52 -1.05 -8.23 35.74
CA GLN A 52 -1.61 -6.98 35.23
C GLN A 52 -0.84 -6.48 34.00
N LEU A 53 0.47 -6.64 33.99
CA LEU A 53 1.29 -6.32 32.81
C LEU A 53 0.91 -7.21 31.61
N MET A 54 0.68 -8.50 31.81
CA MET A 54 0.25 -9.41 30.76
C MET A 54 -1.14 -9.05 30.22
N GLU A 55 -2.08 -8.70 31.09
CA GLU A 55 -3.42 -8.24 30.68
C GLU A 55 -3.32 -6.97 29.82
N LEU A 56 -2.51 -6.00 30.23
CA LEU A 56 -2.28 -4.77 29.48
C LEU A 56 -1.70 -5.06 28.07
N VAL A 57 -0.68 -5.92 28.00
CA VAL A 57 -0.06 -6.32 26.73
C VAL A 57 -1.08 -7.02 25.82
N GLU A 58 -1.91 -7.92 26.37
CA GLU A 58 -2.96 -8.61 25.61
C GLU A 58 -3.98 -7.62 25.04
N ARG A 59 -4.46 -6.68 25.86
CA ARG A 59 -5.39 -5.61 25.43
C ARG A 59 -4.78 -4.76 24.33
N MET A 60 -3.56 -4.28 24.53
CA MET A 60 -2.85 -3.46 23.52
C MET A 60 -2.64 -4.22 22.21
N THR A 61 -2.25 -5.49 22.28
CA THR A 61 -2.01 -6.34 21.09
C THR A 61 -3.31 -6.60 20.34
N THR A 62 -4.40 -6.87 21.07
CA THR A 62 -5.72 -7.10 20.48
C THR A 62 -6.21 -5.83 19.77
N GLN A 63 -6.12 -4.67 20.43
CA GLN A 63 -6.53 -3.40 19.84
C GLN A 63 -5.71 -3.08 18.59
N LEU A 64 -4.37 -3.19 18.67
CA LEU A 64 -3.49 -2.97 17.52
C LEU A 64 -3.86 -3.91 16.35
N SER A 65 -4.19 -5.16 16.63
CA SER A 65 -4.60 -6.12 15.60
C SER A 65 -5.91 -5.70 14.92
N VAL A 66 -6.90 -5.25 15.70
CA VAL A 66 -8.18 -4.74 15.18
C VAL A 66 -7.94 -3.51 14.30
N ASP A 67 -7.13 -2.56 14.77
CA ASP A 67 -6.81 -1.32 14.05
C ASP A 67 -6.10 -1.62 12.72
N LEU A 68 -5.12 -2.53 12.73
CA LEU A 68 -4.42 -2.95 11.52
C LEU A 68 -5.36 -3.64 10.52
N LEU A 69 -6.25 -4.52 10.99
CA LEU A 69 -7.24 -5.16 10.13
C LEU A 69 -8.22 -4.14 9.54
N PHE A 70 -8.71 -3.21 10.33
CA PHE A 70 -9.63 -2.17 9.90
C PHE A 70 -8.98 -1.26 8.85
N MET A 71 -7.79 -0.72 9.15
CA MET A 71 -7.05 0.13 8.23
C MET A 71 -6.63 -0.62 6.96
N GLY A 72 -6.17 -1.87 7.12
CA GLY A 72 -5.83 -2.71 5.98
C GLY A 72 -7.01 -2.93 5.04
N THR A 73 -8.19 -3.17 5.61
CA THR A 73 -9.43 -3.32 4.83
C THR A 73 -9.73 -2.04 4.05
N ILE A 74 -9.66 -0.87 4.68
CA ILE A 74 -9.88 0.42 4.01
C ILE A 74 -8.88 0.62 2.86
N PHE A 75 -7.58 0.38 3.10
CA PHE A 75 -6.57 0.54 2.05
C PHE A 75 -6.78 -0.43 0.88
N VAL A 76 -7.06 -1.70 1.18
CA VAL A 76 -7.33 -2.70 0.13
C VAL A 76 -8.57 -2.33 -0.66
N LEU A 77 -9.65 -1.87 -0.02
CA LEU A 77 -10.85 -1.39 -0.71
C LEU A 77 -10.52 -0.20 -1.62
N PHE A 78 -9.77 0.79 -1.15
CA PHE A 78 -9.32 1.90 -2.00
C PHE A 78 -8.53 1.43 -3.21
N TRP A 79 -7.63 0.45 -3.03
CA TRP A 79 -6.86 -0.10 -4.14
C TRP A 79 -7.72 -0.87 -5.13
N VAL A 80 -8.68 -1.67 -4.65
CA VAL A 80 -9.60 -2.43 -5.51
C VAL A 80 -10.50 -1.49 -6.33
N PHE A 81 -11.05 -0.43 -5.69
CA PHE A 81 -11.99 0.45 -6.37
C PHE A 81 -11.31 1.58 -7.17
N LYS A 82 -10.17 2.08 -6.73
CA LYS A 82 -9.52 3.26 -7.32
C LYS A 82 -8.14 2.97 -7.91
N ASN A 83 -7.56 1.79 -7.68
CA ASN A 83 -6.18 1.43 -8.02
C ASN A 83 -5.16 2.47 -7.52
N SER A 84 -5.49 3.21 -6.45
CA SER A 84 -4.69 4.29 -5.90
C SER A 84 -5.08 4.55 -4.44
N THR A 85 -4.33 5.40 -3.76
CA THR A 85 -4.69 5.98 -2.46
C THR A 85 -4.96 7.49 -2.62
N PRO A 86 -5.66 8.15 -1.67
CA PRO A 86 -5.91 9.59 -1.75
C PRO A 86 -4.64 10.41 -2.02
N GLY A 87 -3.55 10.15 -1.30
CA GLY A 87 -2.27 10.83 -1.49
C GLY A 87 -1.66 10.57 -2.86
N LYS A 88 -1.74 9.34 -3.40
CA LYS A 88 -1.25 9.01 -4.73
C LYS A 88 -2.11 9.60 -5.84
N MET A 89 -3.42 9.78 -5.61
CA MET A 89 -4.31 10.43 -6.58
C MET A 89 -3.90 11.88 -6.87
N LEU A 90 -3.32 12.60 -5.89
CA LEU A 90 -2.78 13.94 -6.11
C LEU A 90 -1.65 13.98 -7.16
N PHE A 91 -0.89 12.91 -7.25
CA PHE A 91 0.15 12.74 -8.28
C PHE A 91 -0.37 12.12 -9.57
N LYS A 92 -1.71 12.01 -9.74
CA LYS A 92 -2.36 11.37 -10.90
C LYS A 92 -1.77 9.99 -11.17
N SER A 93 -1.42 9.24 -10.12
CA SER A 93 -0.77 7.93 -10.24
C SER A 93 -1.72 6.81 -9.88
N VAL A 94 -1.51 5.67 -10.54
CA VAL A 94 -2.30 4.46 -10.35
C VAL A 94 -1.40 3.24 -10.18
N ILE A 95 -1.89 2.26 -9.43
CA ILE A 95 -1.27 0.95 -9.31
C ILE A 95 -1.73 0.12 -10.49
N VAL A 96 -0.80 -0.55 -11.15
CA VAL A 96 -1.07 -1.46 -12.27
C VAL A 96 -0.31 -2.76 -12.10
N ASP A 97 -0.78 -3.82 -12.75
CA ASP A 97 -0.02 -5.06 -12.88
C ASP A 97 1.30 -4.79 -13.63
N ALA A 98 2.39 -5.34 -13.10
CA ALA A 98 3.73 -5.03 -13.61
C ALA A 98 4.03 -5.62 -15.00
N LYS A 99 3.25 -6.62 -15.45
CA LYS A 99 3.43 -7.29 -16.73
C LYS A 99 2.48 -6.76 -17.79
N THR A 100 1.19 -6.63 -17.42
CA THR A 100 0.13 -6.28 -18.37
C THR A 100 -0.18 -4.79 -18.39
N LEU A 101 0.25 -4.01 -17.37
CA LEU A 101 -0.08 -2.60 -17.15
C LEU A 101 -1.59 -2.34 -17.02
N SER A 102 -2.38 -3.38 -16.87
CA SER A 102 -3.82 -3.31 -16.59
C SER A 102 -4.10 -3.15 -15.09
N ALA A 103 -5.37 -3.04 -14.71
CA ALA A 103 -5.77 -3.02 -13.30
C ALA A 103 -5.30 -4.30 -12.60
N PRO A 104 -4.69 -4.20 -11.40
CA PRO A 104 -4.27 -5.35 -10.63
C PRO A 104 -5.47 -6.17 -10.15
N SER A 105 -5.26 -7.45 -9.91
CA SER A 105 -6.25 -8.30 -9.25
C SER A 105 -6.37 -7.97 -7.75
N THR A 106 -7.50 -8.34 -7.14
CA THR A 106 -7.70 -8.19 -5.70
C THR A 106 -6.63 -8.93 -4.88
N SER A 107 -6.22 -10.11 -5.34
CA SER A 107 -5.13 -10.86 -4.71
C SER A 107 -3.80 -10.11 -4.71
N GLN A 108 -3.46 -9.42 -5.79
CA GLN A 108 -2.27 -8.58 -5.84
C GLN A 108 -2.33 -7.43 -4.82
N HIS A 109 -3.49 -6.83 -4.62
CA HIS A 109 -3.67 -5.80 -3.59
C HIS A 109 -3.51 -6.35 -2.16
N ILE A 110 -4.05 -7.55 -1.89
CA ILE A 110 -3.89 -8.21 -0.58
C ILE A 110 -2.42 -8.58 -0.34
N ILE A 111 -1.76 -9.21 -1.33
CA ILE A 111 -0.33 -9.55 -1.23
C ILE A 111 0.50 -8.29 -1.01
N ARG A 112 0.18 -7.19 -1.70
CA ARG A 112 0.84 -5.91 -1.54
C ARG A 112 0.72 -5.38 -0.11
N TYR A 113 -0.49 -5.45 0.48
CA TYR A 113 -0.71 -5.04 1.86
C TYR A 113 0.14 -5.86 2.84
N LEU A 114 0.12 -7.18 2.73
CA LEU A 114 0.94 -8.04 3.58
C LEU A 114 2.45 -7.80 3.37
N ALA A 115 2.86 -7.53 2.15
CA ALA A 115 4.25 -7.24 1.81
C ALA A 115 4.75 -5.86 2.30
N TYR A 116 3.87 -4.95 2.73
CA TYR A 116 4.29 -3.75 3.45
C TYR A 116 4.98 -4.09 4.77
N PHE A 117 4.50 -5.10 5.50
CA PHE A 117 5.15 -5.54 6.74
C PHE A 117 6.56 -6.07 6.46
N ILE A 118 6.73 -6.85 5.38
CA ILE A 118 8.06 -7.32 4.94
C ILE A 118 8.97 -6.15 4.56
N SER A 119 8.43 -5.13 3.91
CA SER A 119 9.19 -3.93 3.53
C SER A 119 9.60 -3.06 4.73
N LEU A 120 8.82 -3.13 5.82
CA LEU A 120 9.03 -2.37 7.05
C LEU A 120 10.04 -3.04 7.98
N LEU A 121 9.98 -4.39 8.11
CA LEU A 121 10.79 -5.17 9.05
C LEU A 121 12.28 -4.80 9.07
N PRO A 122 12.99 -4.68 7.92
CA PRO A 122 14.38 -4.26 7.91
C PRO A 122 14.50 -2.72 7.92
N LEU A 123 13.93 -2.06 8.94
CA LEU A 123 13.96 -0.59 9.10
C LEU A 123 13.46 0.20 7.86
N GLY A 124 12.50 -0.37 7.13
CA GLY A 124 11.93 0.28 5.96
C GLY A 124 12.78 0.23 4.68
N LEU A 125 13.85 -0.59 4.66
CA LEU A 125 14.71 -0.73 3.47
C LEU A 125 13.92 -1.13 2.22
N GLY A 126 12.84 -1.91 2.37
CA GLY A 126 11.96 -2.27 1.26
C GLY A 126 11.28 -1.07 0.60
N PHE A 127 11.04 0.02 1.34
CA PHE A 127 10.51 1.28 0.78
C PHE A 127 11.63 2.13 0.17
N ILE A 128 12.79 2.21 0.84
CA ILE A 128 13.95 2.96 0.36
C ILE A 128 14.42 2.40 -0.99
N TRP A 129 14.28 1.10 -1.21
CA TRP A 129 14.62 0.42 -2.45
C TRP A 129 13.99 1.06 -3.70
N ILE A 130 12.83 1.72 -3.56
CA ILE A 130 12.16 2.45 -4.66
C ILE A 130 13.07 3.50 -5.31
N ALA A 131 13.94 4.13 -4.52
CA ALA A 131 14.85 5.16 -5.03
C ALA A 131 15.86 4.59 -6.04
N PHE A 132 16.28 3.36 -5.84
CA PHE A 132 17.33 2.68 -6.62
C PHE A 132 16.77 1.81 -7.75
N ASP A 133 15.53 1.36 -7.65
CA ASP A 133 14.94 0.47 -8.65
C ASP A 133 14.63 1.19 -9.96
N LYS A 134 14.91 0.54 -11.09
CA LYS A 134 14.68 1.10 -12.45
C LYS A 134 13.19 1.38 -12.71
N ARG A 135 12.31 0.51 -12.23
CA ARG A 135 10.84 0.63 -12.36
C ARG A 135 10.20 1.31 -11.15
N LYS A 136 11.03 1.86 -10.25
CA LYS A 136 10.58 2.51 -9.00
C LYS A 136 9.67 1.61 -8.16
N GLN A 137 10.01 0.32 -8.06
CA GLN A 137 9.29 -0.69 -7.28
C GLN A 137 9.93 -0.87 -5.91
N GLY A 138 9.12 -0.82 -4.85
CA GLY A 138 9.51 -1.32 -3.53
C GLY A 138 9.42 -2.84 -3.45
N TRP A 139 9.85 -3.43 -2.36
CA TRP A 139 9.74 -4.88 -2.16
C TRP A 139 8.27 -5.34 -2.17
N HIS A 140 7.37 -4.57 -1.55
CA HIS A 140 5.94 -4.83 -1.59
C HIS A 140 5.35 -4.80 -3.02
N ASP A 141 5.87 -3.91 -3.88
CA ASP A 141 5.46 -3.87 -5.28
C ASP A 141 5.92 -5.10 -6.04
N LYS A 142 7.18 -5.52 -5.82
CA LYS A 142 7.78 -6.69 -6.49
C LYS A 142 7.09 -7.98 -6.07
N LEU A 143 6.85 -8.15 -4.77
CA LEU A 143 6.16 -9.34 -4.24
C LEU A 143 4.73 -9.46 -4.76
N ALA A 144 4.03 -8.32 -4.89
CA ALA A 144 2.67 -8.30 -5.44
C ALA A 144 2.61 -8.32 -6.97
N GLY A 145 3.76 -8.22 -7.66
CA GLY A 145 3.79 -8.11 -9.13
C GLY A 145 3.11 -6.85 -9.64
N THR A 146 3.21 -5.74 -8.92
CA THR A 146 2.60 -4.46 -9.27
C THR A 146 3.64 -3.38 -9.51
N VAL A 147 3.22 -2.27 -10.14
CA VAL A 147 4.02 -1.06 -10.32
C VAL A 147 3.12 0.16 -10.22
N VAL A 148 3.68 1.31 -9.82
CA VAL A 148 2.93 2.57 -9.77
C VAL A 148 3.39 3.47 -10.89
N ILE A 149 2.45 3.85 -11.76
CA ILE A 149 2.69 4.72 -12.91
C ILE A 149 1.97 6.05 -12.76
N ILE A 150 2.45 7.08 -13.44
CA ILE A 150 1.79 8.39 -13.54
C ILE A 150 0.88 8.37 -14.76
N GLY A 151 -0.35 8.84 -14.59
CA GLY A 151 -1.36 8.86 -15.65
C GLY A 151 -2.20 7.58 -15.70
N LYS A 152 -3.00 7.43 -16.75
CA LYS A 152 -3.76 6.21 -17.03
C LYS A 152 -2.91 5.30 -17.90
N PRO A 153 -2.90 3.97 -17.64
CA PRO A 153 -2.30 3.04 -18.57
C PRO A 153 -3.00 3.21 -19.93
N ALA A 154 -2.24 3.31 -20.98
CA ALA A 154 -2.80 3.10 -22.31
C ALA A 154 -3.35 1.66 -22.33
N PRO A 155 -4.60 1.42 -22.74
CA PRO A 155 -5.05 0.06 -22.96
C PRO A 155 -4.03 -0.56 -23.93
N LEU A 156 -3.47 -1.72 -23.53
CA LEU A 156 -2.66 -2.51 -24.45
C LEU A 156 -3.59 -2.83 -25.62
N THR A 157 -3.55 -2.01 -26.65
CA THR A 157 -4.16 -2.35 -27.92
C THR A 157 -3.58 -3.70 -28.29
N ALA A 158 -4.47 -4.68 -28.50
CA ALA A 158 -4.11 -5.99 -28.97
C ALA A 158 -3.01 -5.86 -30.03
N GLN A 159 -1.94 -6.61 -29.87
CA GLN A 159 -0.93 -6.69 -30.93
C GLN A 159 -1.70 -6.92 -32.23
N PRO A 160 -1.42 -6.18 -33.29
CA PRO A 160 -2.02 -6.50 -34.58
C PRO A 160 -1.71 -7.97 -34.85
N ASN A 161 -2.76 -8.75 -34.98
CA ASN A 161 -2.66 -10.14 -35.36
C ASN A 161 -1.71 -10.22 -36.54
N GLY A 162 -0.67 -11.06 -36.38
CA GLY A 162 0.28 -11.29 -37.47
C GLY A 162 -0.51 -11.57 -38.74
N GLU A 163 -0.53 -10.63 -39.65
CA GLU A 163 -0.83 -10.90 -41.05
C GLU A 163 0.22 -11.90 -41.49
N THR A 164 -0.19 -13.14 -41.58
CA THR A 164 0.49 -14.12 -42.37
C THR A 164 0.35 -13.64 -43.81
N ASP A 165 1.35 -12.91 -44.31
CA ASP A 165 1.55 -12.78 -45.72
C ASP A 165 1.76 -14.19 -46.30
N SER A 166 0.66 -14.75 -46.75
CA SER A 166 0.64 -15.86 -47.70
C SER A 166 0.63 -15.18 -49.08
N ASP A 167 1.78 -14.80 -49.55
CA ASP A 167 1.97 -14.53 -50.98
C ASP A 167 2.51 -15.81 -51.64
N ASP A 168 1.71 -16.29 -52.57
CA ASP A 168 1.99 -17.33 -53.56
C ASP A 168 3.20 -17.05 -54.44
#